data_d05449b3bdbbe617e6d4c0cf5a0d03e6
#
_entry.id   d05449b3bdbbe617e6d4c0cf5a0d03e6
#
_cell.length_a   1.000
_cell.length_b   1.000
_cell.length_c   1.000
_cell.angle_alpha   90.00
_cell.angle_beta   90.00
_cell.angle_gamma   90.00
#
_symmetry.space_group_name_H-M   'P 1'
#
loop_
_entity.id
_entity.type
_entity.pdbx_description
1 polymer ?
#
loop_
_entity_poly.entity_id
_entity_poly.type
_entity_poly.pdbx_seq_one_letter_code
_entity_poly.pdbx_strand_id
1 'polypeptide(L)'
;KDELKSNSLGDKYIIIKKNEKSLFPVEVKDYYMDRSIKVVVKGLNSKNFHDASIIRINKDQTFSGLPDMTDEETLDYVKNFHINYVKDEATGLYTAIIYITLNNVYANYVYQDDENIYIDLKRPKDVYDKIVVVDAGHGGTDPGTYSQGEEYYEKDINLSIVHYLKELLDKEEIKVYYTRTTDETIFLNPRVYFANDVEADFFISIHCNGNESSKPCGAEVLYNDIVLNNGFHSKQL
;
A
#
# COMPACT_ATOMS: atom_id res chain seq x y z
N LYS A 1 -16.20 20.16 8.47
CA LYS A 1 -16.10 20.79 7.12
C LYS A 1 -14.71 21.42 7.07
N ASP A 2 -13.71 20.61 6.78
CA ASP A 2 -12.35 21.13 6.61
C ASP A 2 -12.25 21.56 5.15
N GLU A 3 -12.41 22.85 4.91
CA GLU A 3 -12.02 23.46 3.66
C GLU A 3 -10.50 23.35 3.59
N LEU A 4 -10.01 22.44 2.76
CA LEU A 4 -8.60 22.39 2.44
C LEU A 4 -8.23 23.64 1.69
N LYS A 5 -7.57 24.53 2.39
CA LYS A 5 -6.82 25.60 1.76
C LYS A 5 -5.66 24.94 1.02
N SER A 6 -5.41 25.31 -0.22
CA SER A 6 -4.27 24.86 -1.03
C SER A 6 -2.91 24.92 -0.31
N ASN A 7 -2.84 25.68 0.79
CA ASN A 7 -1.68 25.84 1.67
C ASN A 7 -1.39 24.66 2.61
N SER A 8 -2.26 23.63 2.67
CA SER A 8 -2.09 22.47 3.53
C SER A 8 -1.60 21.22 2.80
N LEU A 9 -1.54 21.25 1.47
CA LEU A 9 -1.00 20.17 0.67
C LEU A 9 0.53 20.11 0.80
N GLY A 10 1.08 18.89 0.80
CA GLY A 10 2.51 18.64 0.85
C GLY A 10 3.22 19.02 -0.45
N ASP A 11 4.45 18.56 -0.58
CA ASP A 11 5.31 18.88 -1.74
C ASP A 11 4.94 18.06 -2.98
N LYS A 12 4.28 16.93 -2.81
CA LYS A 12 3.86 16.01 -3.89
C LYS A 12 2.40 15.66 -3.75
N TYR A 13 1.62 15.94 -4.75
CA TYR A 13 0.20 15.55 -4.74
C TYR A 13 -0.34 15.39 -6.16
N ILE A 14 -1.44 14.65 -6.26
CA ILE A 14 -2.15 14.40 -7.51
C ILE A 14 -3.49 15.10 -7.42
N ILE A 15 -3.83 15.85 -8.46
CA ILE A 15 -5.17 16.42 -8.64
C ILE A 15 -5.87 15.62 -9.71
N ILE A 16 -7.05 15.09 -9.40
CA ILE A 16 -7.95 14.47 -10.37
C ILE A 16 -9.12 15.43 -10.56
N LYS A 17 -9.17 16.09 -11.72
CA LYS A 17 -10.24 17.02 -12.09
C LYS A 17 -11.53 16.26 -12.35
N LYS A 18 -12.59 16.65 -11.67
CA LYS A 18 -13.94 16.16 -11.92
C LYS A 18 -14.60 17.04 -12.97
N ASN A 19 -15.11 16.44 -14.04
CA ASN A 19 -15.85 17.18 -15.07
C ASN A 19 -17.34 17.31 -14.75
N GLU A 20 -17.79 16.57 -13.73
CA GLU A 20 -19.15 16.65 -13.19
C GLU A 20 -19.13 16.29 -11.69
N LYS A 21 -20.15 16.75 -10.96
CA LYS A 21 -20.31 16.40 -9.55
C LYS A 21 -20.67 14.93 -9.42
N SER A 22 -19.87 14.20 -8.65
CA SER A 22 -20.20 12.82 -8.30
C SER A 22 -21.42 12.76 -7.40
N LEU A 23 -22.35 11.85 -7.69
CA LEU A 23 -23.54 11.60 -6.88
C LEU A 23 -23.22 10.82 -5.59
N PHE A 24 -22.04 10.19 -5.52
CA PHE A 24 -21.61 9.35 -4.41
C PHE A 24 -20.24 9.81 -3.88
N PRO A 25 -19.91 9.48 -2.63
CA PRO A 25 -18.57 9.69 -2.10
C PRO A 25 -17.52 8.98 -2.97
N VAL A 26 -16.38 9.62 -3.15
CA VAL A 26 -15.23 9.01 -3.82
C VAL A 26 -14.58 8.00 -2.87
N GLU A 27 -14.37 6.79 -3.37
CA GLU A 27 -13.67 5.76 -2.62
C GLU A 27 -12.19 5.74 -3.08
N VAL A 28 -11.28 5.77 -2.12
CA VAL A 28 -9.84 5.63 -2.39
C VAL A 28 -9.30 4.45 -1.59
N LYS A 29 -8.61 3.55 -2.27
CA LYS A 29 -7.97 2.40 -1.65
C LYS A 29 -6.49 2.38 -1.99
N ASP A 30 -5.68 2.26 -0.96
CA ASP A 30 -4.23 2.11 -1.05
C ASP A 30 -3.86 0.62 -1.13
N TYR A 31 -3.14 0.26 -2.19
CA TYR A 31 -2.52 -1.04 -2.40
C TYR A 31 -1.01 -0.88 -2.27
N TYR A 32 -0.56 -0.57 -1.08
CA TYR A 32 0.82 -0.17 -0.80
C TYR A 32 1.86 -1.23 -1.21
N MET A 33 1.55 -2.53 -1.11
CA MET A 33 2.44 -3.60 -1.58
C MET A 33 2.70 -3.52 -3.09
N ASP A 34 1.71 -3.07 -3.86
CA ASP A 34 1.80 -2.88 -5.31
C ASP A 34 2.21 -1.45 -5.68
N ARG A 35 2.49 -0.60 -4.68
CA ARG A 35 2.74 0.84 -4.87
C ARG A 35 1.66 1.49 -5.72
N SER A 36 0.40 1.19 -5.46
CA SER A 36 -0.71 1.67 -6.27
C SER A 36 -1.88 2.20 -5.45
N ILE A 37 -2.56 3.18 -6.00
CA ILE A 37 -3.77 3.77 -5.44
C ILE A 37 -4.92 3.56 -6.43
N LYS A 38 -6.04 3.07 -5.93
CA LYS A 38 -7.28 2.92 -6.70
C LYS A 38 -8.28 3.98 -6.26
N VAL A 39 -8.72 4.80 -7.21
CA VAL A 39 -9.78 5.80 -7.00
C VAL A 39 -11.03 5.36 -7.73
N VAL A 40 -12.17 5.35 -7.06
CA VAL A 40 -13.46 4.93 -7.61
C VAL A 40 -14.44 6.10 -7.51
N VAL A 41 -14.91 6.56 -8.66
CA VAL A 41 -15.89 7.65 -8.78
C VAL A 41 -17.15 7.09 -9.41
N LYS A 42 -18.24 7.02 -8.63
CA LYS A 42 -19.53 6.44 -9.03
C LYS A 42 -20.53 7.50 -9.47
N GLY A 43 -21.53 7.08 -10.26
CA GLY A 43 -22.70 7.90 -10.59
C GLY A 43 -22.44 8.98 -11.62
N LEU A 44 -21.55 8.74 -12.57
CA LEU A 44 -21.21 9.67 -13.64
C LEU A 44 -22.19 9.52 -14.83
N ASN A 45 -22.58 10.63 -15.44
CA ASN A 45 -23.44 10.64 -16.62
C ASN A 45 -22.69 10.23 -17.90
N SER A 46 -21.36 10.38 -17.90
CA SER A 46 -20.51 10.12 -19.06
C SER A 46 -19.13 9.59 -18.67
N LYS A 47 -18.36 9.14 -19.69
CA LYS A 47 -16.95 8.78 -19.56
C LYS A 47 -16.09 10.03 -19.71
N ASN A 48 -16.00 10.84 -18.67
CA ASN A 48 -15.48 12.20 -18.74
C ASN A 48 -14.07 12.39 -18.14
N PHE A 49 -13.51 11.36 -17.52
CA PHE A 49 -12.10 11.38 -17.11
C PHE A 49 -11.22 10.94 -18.28
N HIS A 50 -10.09 11.61 -18.44
CA HIS A 50 -9.05 11.32 -19.43
C HIS A 50 -7.68 11.72 -18.87
N ASP A 51 -6.61 11.47 -19.60
CA ASP A 51 -5.25 11.70 -19.11
C ASP A 51 -5.01 13.13 -18.63
N ALA A 52 -5.52 14.13 -19.33
CA ALA A 52 -5.44 15.51 -18.90
C ALA A 52 -6.29 15.87 -17.66
N SER A 53 -7.15 14.96 -17.21
CA SER A 53 -7.87 15.12 -15.92
C SER A 53 -6.98 14.85 -14.71
N ILE A 54 -5.80 14.22 -14.90
CA ILE A 54 -4.88 13.87 -13.84
C ILE A 54 -3.66 14.76 -13.93
N ILE A 55 -3.47 15.60 -12.91
CA ILE A 55 -2.36 16.54 -12.83
C ILE A 55 -1.51 16.12 -11.61
N ARG A 56 -0.20 16.00 -11.84
CA ARG A 56 0.78 15.70 -10.81
C ARG A 56 1.50 16.97 -10.42
N ILE A 57 1.57 17.25 -9.16
CA ILE A 57 2.26 18.42 -8.62
C ILE A 57 3.42 17.96 -7.75
N ASN A 58 4.60 18.46 -8.09
CA ASN A 58 5.76 18.46 -7.20
C ASN A 58 6.09 19.94 -6.94
N LYS A 59 6.54 20.30 -5.77
CA LYS A 59 6.82 21.67 -5.32
C LYS A 59 7.53 22.54 -6.39
N ASP A 60 8.43 21.94 -7.14
CA ASP A 60 9.24 22.62 -8.14
C ASP A 60 8.73 22.43 -9.58
N GLN A 61 7.78 21.52 -9.83
CA GLN A 61 7.33 21.18 -11.17
C GLN A 61 5.88 20.69 -11.18
N THR A 62 5.13 21.06 -12.22
CA THR A 62 3.77 20.56 -12.49
C THR A 62 3.82 19.63 -13.69
N PHE A 63 3.26 18.42 -13.53
CA PHE A 63 3.17 17.41 -14.57
C PHE A 63 1.72 17.13 -14.92
N SER A 64 1.44 16.83 -16.18
CA SER A 64 0.14 16.33 -16.64
C SER A 64 0.32 15.14 -17.59
N GLY A 65 -0.66 14.24 -17.62
CA GLY A 65 -0.59 13.03 -18.43
C GLY A 65 0.38 11.97 -17.88
N LEU A 66 0.76 11.01 -18.72
CA LEU A 66 1.74 9.98 -18.37
C LEU A 66 3.16 10.56 -18.33
N PRO A 67 4.06 9.98 -17.49
CA PRO A 67 5.48 10.34 -17.53
C PRO A 67 6.06 10.14 -18.93
N ASP A 68 6.93 11.05 -19.36
CA ASP A 68 7.72 10.82 -20.57
C ASP A 68 8.75 9.72 -20.27
N MET A 69 8.61 8.56 -20.93
CA MET A 69 9.46 7.40 -20.71
C MET A 69 10.91 7.60 -21.20
N THR A 70 11.22 8.72 -21.80
CA THR A 70 12.54 9.00 -22.38
C THR A 70 13.51 9.65 -21.39
N ASP A 71 13.04 10.23 -20.29
CA ASP A 71 13.88 10.90 -19.31
C ASP A 71 14.15 9.96 -18.11
N GLU A 72 15.30 9.31 -18.11
CA GLU A 72 15.80 8.47 -16.98
C GLU A 72 15.95 9.24 -15.66
N GLU A 73 15.84 10.55 -15.65
CA GLU A 73 16.00 11.42 -14.48
C GLU A 73 14.70 12.07 -14.00
N THR A 74 13.54 11.76 -14.58
CA THR A 74 12.32 12.31 -14.01
C THR A 74 12.04 11.70 -12.66
N LEU A 75 12.21 12.50 -11.64
CA LEU A 75 11.79 12.28 -10.24
C LEU A 75 10.25 12.14 -10.13
N ASP A 76 9.62 11.68 -11.20
CA ASP A 76 8.18 11.54 -11.24
C ASP A 76 7.74 10.39 -10.35
N TYR A 77 6.94 10.72 -9.35
CA TYR A 77 6.41 9.77 -8.38
C TYR A 77 5.23 8.96 -8.94
N VAL A 78 4.65 9.34 -10.06
CA VAL A 78 3.63 8.56 -10.79
C VAL A 78 4.27 7.88 -11.98
N LYS A 79 4.37 6.55 -11.93
CA LYS A 79 4.89 5.75 -13.05
C LYS A 79 3.88 5.52 -14.14
N ASN A 80 2.64 5.28 -13.75
CA ASN A 80 1.57 4.97 -14.68
C ASN A 80 0.21 5.27 -14.07
N PHE A 81 -0.78 5.53 -14.90
CA PHE A 81 -2.19 5.47 -14.52
C PHE A 81 -3.03 4.99 -15.68
N HIS A 82 -4.18 4.42 -15.37
CA HIS A 82 -5.18 4.08 -16.38
C HIS A 82 -6.58 4.22 -15.82
N ILE A 83 -7.53 4.50 -16.70
CA ILE A 83 -8.91 4.76 -16.35
C ILE A 83 -9.80 3.72 -17.02
N ASN A 84 -10.50 2.96 -16.20
CA ASN A 84 -11.51 2.02 -16.65
C ASN A 84 -12.90 2.52 -16.31
N TYR A 85 -13.88 2.18 -17.15
CA TYR A 85 -15.28 2.52 -16.92
C TYR A 85 -16.14 1.28 -16.87
N VAL A 86 -17.00 1.22 -15.86
CA VAL A 86 -18.06 0.23 -15.74
C VAL A 86 -19.40 0.96 -15.84
N LYS A 87 -20.27 0.52 -16.75
CA LYS A 87 -21.63 1.03 -16.87
C LYS A 87 -22.58 0.19 -16.04
N ASP A 88 -23.40 0.85 -15.27
CA ASP A 88 -24.55 0.22 -14.62
C ASP A 88 -25.72 0.20 -15.61
N GLU A 89 -26.11 -0.98 -16.06
CA GLU A 89 -27.16 -1.15 -17.05
C GLU A 89 -28.56 -0.79 -16.53
N ALA A 90 -28.79 -0.83 -15.21
CA ALA A 90 -30.07 -0.48 -14.62
C ALA A 90 -30.28 1.05 -14.54
N THR A 91 -29.23 1.80 -14.24
CA THR A 91 -29.27 3.26 -14.09
C THR A 91 -28.75 4.01 -15.31
N GLY A 92 -27.97 3.35 -16.17
CA GLY A 92 -27.26 3.95 -17.29
C GLY A 92 -26.04 4.78 -16.89
N LEU A 93 -25.74 4.90 -15.59
CA LEU A 93 -24.62 5.66 -15.06
C LEU A 93 -23.29 4.90 -15.18
N TYR A 94 -22.19 5.65 -15.15
CA TYR A 94 -20.86 5.09 -15.20
C TYR A 94 -20.16 5.17 -13.83
N THR A 95 -19.27 4.22 -13.61
CA THR A 95 -18.27 4.26 -12.55
C THR A 95 -16.90 4.37 -13.21
N ALA A 96 -16.14 5.40 -12.89
CA ALA A 96 -14.74 5.50 -13.27
C ALA A 96 -13.88 4.83 -12.19
N ILE A 97 -12.96 3.99 -12.64
CA ILE A 97 -11.98 3.32 -11.79
C ILE A 97 -10.60 3.75 -12.30
N ILE A 98 -9.94 4.58 -11.51
CA ILE A 98 -8.64 5.15 -11.82
C ILE A 98 -7.60 4.40 -11.00
N TYR A 99 -6.65 3.75 -11.66
CA TYR A 99 -5.50 3.11 -11.04
C TYR A 99 -4.26 3.97 -11.25
N ILE A 100 -3.56 4.27 -10.18
CA ILE A 100 -2.36 5.11 -10.18
C ILE A 100 -1.23 4.28 -9.62
N THR A 101 -0.19 4.01 -10.41
CA THR A 101 1.02 3.30 -9.99
C THR A 101 2.09 4.32 -9.64
N LEU A 102 2.68 4.19 -8.46
CA LEU A 102 3.69 5.09 -7.92
C LEU A 102 5.09 4.48 -8.03
N ASN A 103 6.12 5.32 -7.96
CA ASN A 103 7.51 4.88 -7.98
C ASN A 103 7.96 4.30 -6.63
N ASN A 104 7.27 4.65 -5.55
CA ASN A 104 7.56 4.20 -4.19
C ASN A 104 6.26 4.06 -3.38
N VAL A 105 6.38 3.59 -2.14
CA VAL A 105 5.28 3.60 -1.17
C VAL A 105 5.16 5.00 -0.57
N TYR A 106 3.95 5.53 -0.53
CA TYR A 106 3.64 6.81 0.09
C TYR A 106 2.51 6.66 1.10
N ALA A 107 2.62 7.35 2.22
CA ALA A 107 1.45 7.69 3.02
C ALA A 107 0.63 8.70 2.22
N ASN A 108 -0.66 8.43 2.05
CA ASN A 108 -1.53 9.29 1.25
C ASN A 108 -2.68 9.85 2.09
N TYR A 109 -3.04 11.10 1.80
CA TYR A 109 -4.19 11.78 2.38
C TYR A 109 -5.08 12.26 1.25
N VAL A 110 -6.35 11.94 1.35
CA VAL A 110 -7.31 12.22 0.29
C VAL A 110 -8.28 13.30 0.73
N TYR A 111 -8.42 14.31 -0.10
CA TYR A 111 -9.31 15.41 0.07
C TYR A 111 -10.12 15.64 -1.20
N GLN A 112 -11.28 16.25 -1.13
CA GLN A 112 -12.05 16.58 -2.30
C GLN A 112 -12.91 17.82 -2.10
N ASP A 113 -13.11 18.57 -3.18
CA ASP A 113 -14.11 19.60 -3.32
C ASP A 113 -15.08 19.26 -4.47
N ASP A 114 -15.88 20.22 -4.92
CA ASP A 114 -16.83 20.00 -6.01
C ASP A 114 -16.13 19.77 -7.36
N GLU A 115 -14.92 20.27 -7.55
CA GLU A 115 -14.19 20.26 -8.83
C GLU A 115 -13.07 19.21 -8.89
N ASN A 116 -12.46 18.88 -7.75
CA ASN A 116 -11.24 18.08 -7.74
C ASN A 116 -11.23 17.02 -6.63
N ILE A 117 -10.40 16.00 -6.85
CA ILE A 117 -9.92 15.07 -5.83
C ILE A 117 -8.42 15.32 -5.70
N TYR A 118 -7.95 15.49 -4.46
CA TYR A 118 -6.55 15.71 -4.14
C TYR A 118 -6.01 14.51 -3.40
N ILE A 119 -4.88 13.97 -3.84
CA ILE A 119 -4.15 12.89 -3.18
C ILE A 119 -2.79 13.43 -2.79
N ASP A 120 -2.63 13.83 -1.54
CA ASP A 120 -1.37 14.30 -0.96
C ASP A 120 -0.48 13.10 -0.62
N LEU A 121 0.77 13.11 -1.11
CA LEU A 121 1.72 12.01 -1.01
C LEU A 121 2.91 12.43 -0.14
N LYS A 122 3.17 11.67 0.93
CA LYS A 122 4.30 11.89 1.84
C LYS A 122 5.10 10.61 2.00
N ARG A 123 6.40 10.72 2.22
CA ARG A 123 7.16 9.55 2.62
C ARG A 123 6.62 9.04 3.96
N PRO A 124 6.50 7.71 4.16
CA PRO A 124 6.00 7.16 5.42
C PRO A 124 6.77 7.71 6.65
N LYS A 125 8.10 7.81 6.56
CA LYS A 125 8.94 8.34 7.65
C LYS A 125 8.76 9.84 7.95
N ASP A 126 8.23 10.61 7.01
CA ASP A 126 7.92 12.01 7.25
C ASP A 126 6.61 12.19 8.05
N VAL A 127 5.85 11.10 8.21
CA VAL A 127 4.52 11.09 8.84
C VAL A 127 4.51 10.28 10.13
N TYR A 128 5.23 9.16 10.16
CA TYR A 128 5.17 8.20 11.25
C TYR A 128 6.52 8.07 11.94
N ASP A 129 6.56 8.31 13.25
CA ASP A 129 7.77 8.17 14.06
C ASP A 129 8.26 6.72 14.13
N LYS A 130 7.31 5.77 14.16
CA LYS A 130 7.60 4.34 14.22
C LYS A 130 6.82 3.59 13.15
N ILE A 131 7.54 2.78 12.39
CA ILE A 131 7.00 1.95 11.33
C ILE A 131 7.41 0.50 11.56
N VAL A 132 6.43 -0.38 11.65
CA VAL A 132 6.62 -1.82 11.77
C VAL A 132 6.02 -2.50 10.54
N VAL A 133 6.76 -3.42 9.95
CA VAL A 133 6.24 -4.31 8.91
C VAL A 133 6.08 -5.69 9.53
N VAL A 134 4.85 -6.20 9.51
CA VAL A 134 4.53 -7.56 9.94
C VAL A 134 4.29 -8.41 8.69
N ASP A 135 5.07 -9.46 8.57
CA ASP A 135 5.06 -10.36 7.42
C ASP A 135 4.44 -11.71 7.79
N ALA A 136 3.37 -12.07 7.10
CA ALA A 136 2.83 -13.42 7.17
C ALA A 136 3.55 -14.29 6.13
N GLY A 137 4.47 -15.13 6.55
CA GLY A 137 5.25 -16.00 5.66
C GLY A 137 4.39 -16.87 4.78
N HIS A 138 4.89 -17.22 3.57
CA HIS A 138 4.18 -17.99 2.55
C HIS A 138 2.90 -17.31 2.04
N GLY A 139 1.96 -18.07 1.45
CA GLY A 139 0.67 -17.58 0.99
C GLY A 139 0.33 -17.96 -0.45
N GLY A 140 -0.95 -18.05 -0.76
CA GLY A 140 -1.46 -18.43 -2.07
C GLY A 140 -0.97 -19.79 -2.53
N THR A 141 -0.15 -19.82 -3.58
CA THR A 141 0.43 -21.05 -4.16
C THR A 141 1.59 -21.64 -3.37
N ASP A 142 2.12 -20.90 -2.38
CA ASP A 142 3.19 -21.37 -1.49
C ASP A 142 2.58 -21.75 -0.13
N PRO A 143 2.38 -23.05 0.17
CA PRO A 143 1.77 -23.50 1.42
C PRO A 143 2.71 -23.41 2.63
N GLY A 144 4.03 -23.30 2.42
CA GLY A 144 5.02 -23.53 3.46
C GLY A 144 5.08 -24.98 3.90
N THR A 145 5.46 -25.23 5.15
CA THR A 145 5.39 -26.57 5.75
C THR A 145 3.94 -26.96 6.08
N TYR A 146 3.69 -28.23 6.36
CA TYR A 146 2.35 -28.75 6.67
C TYR A 146 2.40 -29.83 7.72
N SER A 147 1.28 -30.04 8.42
CA SER A 147 1.12 -31.09 9.40
C SER A 147 1.06 -32.47 8.75
N GLN A 148 1.37 -33.51 9.52
CA GLN A 148 1.18 -34.88 9.04
C GLN A 148 -0.30 -35.10 8.68
N GLY A 149 -0.55 -35.48 7.42
CA GLY A 149 -1.90 -35.64 6.87
C GLY A 149 -2.45 -34.40 6.19
N GLU A 150 -1.64 -33.33 6.04
CA GLU A 150 -1.97 -32.10 5.32
C GLU A 150 -3.23 -31.38 5.82
N GLU A 151 -3.54 -31.50 7.13
CA GLU A 151 -4.69 -30.85 7.73
C GLU A 151 -4.46 -29.35 7.95
N TYR A 152 -3.21 -28.96 8.25
CA TYR A 152 -2.82 -27.58 8.51
C TYR A 152 -1.61 -27.18 7.65
N TYR A 153 -1.70 -26.01 6.99
CA TYR A 153 -0.62 -25.43 6.24
C TYR A 153 -0.02 -24.25 6.99
N GLU A 154 1.28 -24.08 6.93
CA GLU A 154 2.01 -22.98 7.56
C GLU A 154 1.45 -21.62 7.16
N LYS A 155 1.15 -21.42 5.87
CA LYS A 155 0.59 -20.14 5.36
C LYS A 155 -0.68 -19.71 6.10
N ASP A 156 -1.54 -20.66 6.48
CA ASP A 156 -2.83 -20.38 7.13
C ASP A 156 -2.63 -20.04 8.61
N ILE A 157 -1.69 -20.73 9.26
CA ILE A 157 -1.31 -20.48 10.65
C ILE A 157 -0.67 -19.09 10.75
N ASN A 158 0.30 -18.78 9.86
CA ASN A 158 0.97 -17.49 9.84
C ASN A 158 -0.01 -16.34 9.62
N LEU A 159 -0.95 -16.50 8.66
CA LEU A 159 -1.98 -15.51 8.40
C LEU A 159 -2.90 -15.31 9.62
N SER A 160 -3.27 -16.40 10.30
CA SER A 160 -4.10 -16.33 11.50
C SER A 160 -3.40 -15.58 12.62
N ILE A 161 -2.11 -15.85 12.85
CA ILE A 161 -1.29 -15.14 13.85
C ILE A 161 -1.22 -13.64 13.50
N VAL A 162 -0.98 -13.31 12.24
CA VAL A 162 -0.93 -11.91 11.78
C VAL A 162 -2.27 -11.20 11.97
N HIS A 163 -3.40 -11.87 11.76
CA HIS A 163 -4.72 -11.29 12.04
C HIS A 163 -4.91 -10.96 13.53
N TYR A 164 -4.51 -11.84 14.45
CA TYR A 164 -4.55 -11.55 15.88
C TYR A 164 -3.60 -10.41 16.26
N LEU A 165 -2.38 -10.39 15.71
CA LEU A 165 -1.45 -9.28 15.92
C LEU A 165 -2.04 -7.96 15.40
N LYS A 166 -2.70 -7.98 14.24
CA LYS A 166 -3.33 -6.80 13.66
C LYS A 166 -4.40 -6.21 14.58
N GLU A 167 -5.25 -7.05 15.19
CA GLU A 167 -6.26 -6.59 16.14
C GLU A 167 -5.67 -5.89 17.39
N LEU A 168 -4.43 -6.22 17.74
CA LEU A 168 -3.70 -5.61 18.86
C LEU A 168 -2.94 -4.37 18.40
N LEU A 169 -2.13 -4.49 17.38
CA LEU A 169 -1.19 -3.46 16.92
C LEU A 169 -1.89 -2.24 16.28
N ASP A 170 -3.04 -2.45 15.63
CA ASP A 170 -3.82 -1.33 15.04
C ASP A 170 -4.43 -0.39 16.12
N LYS A 171 -4.31 -0.74 17.40
CA LYS A 171 -4.74 0.10 18.54
C LYS A 171 -3.59 0.95 19.10
N GLU A 172 -2.37 0.65 18.70
CA GLU A 172 -1.18 1.32 19.19
C GLU A 172 -0.86 2.58 18.36
N GLU A 173 -0.16 3.54 18.95
CA GLU A 173 0.28 4.76 18.27
C GLU A 173 1.53 4.53 17.41
N ILE A 174 1.48 3.50 16.56
CA ILE A 174 2.54 3.14 15.62
C ILE A 174 1.94 2.86 14.23
N LYS A 175 2.71 3.08 13.19
CA LYS A 175 2.30 2.65 11.85
C LYS A 175 2.69 1.20 11.64
N VAL A 176 1.69 0.35 11.41
CA VAL A 176 1.92 -1.04 11.05
C VAL A 176 1.49 -1.26 9.60
N TYR A 177 2.38 -1.88 8.83
CA TYR A 177 2.09 -2.43 7.52
C TYR A 177 2.09 -3.95 7.59
N TYR A 178 1.25 -4.58 6.81
CA TYR A 178 1.15 -6.04 6.73
C TYR A 178 1.46 -6.46 5.30
N THR A 179 2.38 -7.41 5.10
CA THR A 179 2.71 -7.87 3.74
C THR A 179 1.50 -8.49 3.06
N ARG A 180 0.72 -9.27 3.80
CA ARG A 180 -0.57 -9.79 3.35
C ARG A 180 -1.56 -9.89 4.51
N THR A 181 -2.82 -9.75 4.20
CA THR A 181 -3.97 -9.96 5.09
C THR A 181 -4.99 -10.92 4.50
N THR A 182 -4.67 -11.52 3.36
CA THR A 182 -5.44 -12.54 2.65
C THR A 182 -4.52 -13.67 2.20
N ASP A 183 -5.10 -14.77 1.70
CA ASP A 183 -4.31 -15.88 1.15
C ASP A 183 -3.86 -15.55 -0.28
N GLU A 184 -2.79 -14.80 -0.40
CA GLU A 184 -2.19 -14.37 -1.66
C GLU A 184 -0.71 -14.70 -1.73
N THR A 185 -0.20 -14.91 -2.95
CA THR A 185 1.22 -15.23 -3.18
C THR A 185 2.04 -13.95 -3.21
N ILE A 186 2.97 -13.79 -2.26
CA ILE A 186 3.94 -12.71 -2.25
C ILE A 186 5.34 -13.33 -2.17
N PHE A 187 6.17 -13.08 -3.18
CA PHE A 187 7.54 -13.57 -3.22
C PHE A 187 8.43 -12.91 -2.17
N LEU A 188 9.58 -13.52 -1.85
CA LEU A 188 10.49 -13.04 -0.80
C LEU A 188 11.00 -11.61 -1.04
N ASN A 189 11.51 -11.33 -2.24
CA ASN A 189 12.09 -10.03 -2.54
C ASN A 189 11.09 -8.86 -2.38
N PRO A 190 9.85 -8.91 -2.89
CA PRO A 190 8.85 -7.89 -2.64
C PRO A 190 8.63 -7.58 -1.16
N ARG A 191 8.67 -8.55 -0.26
CA ARG A 191 8.51 -8.35 1.19
C ARG A 191 9.63 -7.49 1.77
N VAL A 192 10.88 -7.81 1.39
CA VAL A 192 12.06 -7.08 1.84
C VAL A 192 12.13 -5.69 1.22
N TYR A 193 11.86 -5.58 -0.09
CA TYR A 193 11.87 -4.28 -0.76
C TYR A 193 10.82 -3.34 -0.19
N PHE A 194 9.62 -3.87 0.12
CA PHE A 194 8.58 -3.09 0.76
C PHE A 194 9.00 -2.54 2.12
N ALA A 195 9.61 -3.37 2.98
CA ALA A 195 10.10 -2.93 4.28
C ALA A 195 11.17 -1.82 4.16
N ASN A 196 12.04 -1.92 3.14
CA ASN A 196 13.03 -0.88 2.84
C ASN A 196 12.37 0.39 2.29
N ASP A 197 11.39 0.27 1.40
CA ASP A 197 10.68 1.42 0.80
C ASP A 197 9.97 2.28 1.84
N VAL A 198 9.39 1.65 2.87
CA VAL A 198 8.72 2.37 3.97
C VAL A 198 9.70 2.80 5.07
N GLU A 199 10.99 2.48 4.94
CA GLU A 199 12.03 2.71 5.95
C GLU A 199 11.58 2.16 7.32
N ALA A 200 11.17 0.88 7.35
CA ALA A 200 10.65 0.24 8.55
C ALA A 200 11.70 0.19 9.67
N ASP A 201 11.29 0.54 10.90
CA ASP A 201 12.13 0.37 12.09
C ASP A 201 12.26 -1.11 12.46
N PHE A 202 11.21 -1.90 12.21
CA PHE A 202 11.16 -3.33 12.45
C PHE A 202 10.48 -4.06 11.30
N PHE A 203 11.09 -5.18 10.89
CA PHE A 203 10.48 -6.17 10.02
C PHE A 203 10.35 -7.48 10.80
N ILE A 204 9.12 -7.93 11.03
CA ILE A 204 8.80 -9.12 11.82
C ILE A 204 8.12 -10.11 10.89
N SER A 205 8.82 -11.20 10.54
CA SER A 205 8.28 -12.27 9.71
C SER A 205 7.84 -13.44 10.58
N ILE A 206 6.61 -13.89 10.38
CA ILE A 206 5.99 -14.98 11.11
C ILE A 206 6.03 -16.24 10.24
N HIS A 207 6.65 -17.28 10.78
CA HIS A 207 6.83 -18.58 10.16
C HIS A 207 6.60 -19.72 11.14
N CYS A 208 6.37 -20.92 10.62
CA CYS A 208 6.45 -22.17 11.36
C CYS A 208 7.62 -22.99 10.85
N ASN A 209 8.41 -23.59 11.76
CA ASN A 209 9.47 -24.50 11.38
C ASN A 209 8.91 -25.88 11.05
N GLY A 210 9.36 -26.50 9.95
CA GLY A 210 9.09 -27.87 9.62
C GLY A 210 10.22 -28.81 10.08
N ASN A 211 9.88 -30.01 10.58
CA ASN A 211 10.87 -31.03 10.89
C ASN A 211 10.25 -32.42 10.67
N GLU A 212 11.04 -33.34 10.13
CA GLU A 212 10.61 -34.74 9.93
C GLU A 212 10.40 -35.49 11.28
N SER A 213 11.06 -35.03 12.34
CA SER A 213 10.94 -35.56 13.68
C SER A 213 9.97 -34.72 14.53
N SER A 214 9.12 -35.38 15.32
CA SER A 214 8.24 -34.73 16.29
C SER A 214 8.94 -34.26 17.57
N LYS A 215 10.24 -34.49 17.71
CA LYS A 215 11.01 -34.13 18.92
C LYS A 215 11.29 -32.62 19.07
N PRO A 216 11.69 -31.87 18.01
CA PRO A 216 11.85 -30.45 18.14
C PRO A 216 10.52 -29.78 18.44
N CYS A 217 10.50 -28.91 19.45
CA CYS A 217 9.35 -28.11 19.84
C CYS A 217 9.83 -26.80 20.48
N GLY A 218 9.00 -25.79 20.45
CA GLY A 218 9.28 -24.46 21.01
C GLY A 218 9.23 -23.36 19.96
N ALA A 219 9.55 -22.15 20.40
CA ALA A 219 9.67 -20.98 19.55
C ALA A 219 11.14 -20.64 19.31
N GLU A 220 11.45 -20.19 18.12
CA GLU A 220 12.76 -19.70 17.70
C GLU A 220 12.64 -18.28 17.17
N VAL A 221 13.60 -17.43 17.52
CA VAL A 221 13.69 -16.08 16.97
C VAL A 221 15.02 -15.96 16.23
N LEU A 222 14.94 -15.73 14.93
CA LEU A 222 16.09 -15.45 14.09
C LEU A 222 16.22 -13.93 13.93
N TYR A 223 17.39 -13.40 14.16
CA TYR A 223 17.67 -11.96 14.03
C TYR A 223 19.02 -11.73 13.36
N ASN A 224 19.14 -10.54 12.73
CA ASN A 224 20.40 -10.13 12.14
C ASN A 224 21.30 -9.50 13.23
N ASP A 225 22.52 -10.01 13.36
CA ASP A 225 23.53 -9.51 14.33
C ASP A 225 24.39 -8.35 13.77
N ILE A 226 24.01 -7.79 12.60
CA ILE A 226 24.72 -6.66 12.03
C ILE A 226 24.32 -5.38 12.78
N VAL A 227 25.32 -4.63 13.23
CA VAL A 227 25.12 -3.28 13.78
C VAL A 227 24.63 -2.37 12.67
N LEU A 228 23.42 -1.88 12.79
CA LEU A 228 22.94 -0.82 11.91
C LEU A 228 23.67 0.49 12.19
N ASN A 229 23.85 1.34 11.18
CA ASN A 229 24.58 2.62 11.29
C ASN A 229 24.05 3.58 12.38
N ASN A 230 22.86 3.29 12.92
CA ASN A 230 22.23 4.03 14.02
C ASN A 230 22.55 3.47 15.42
N GLY A 231 23.43 2.46 15.52
CA GLY A 231 23.80 1.84 16.79
C GLY A 231 22.80 0.85 17.36
N PHE A 232 21.72 0.52 16.63
CA PHE A 232 20.77 -0.50 17.04
C PHE A 232 21.29 -1.90 16.75
N HIS A 233 21.22 -2.77 17.74
CA HIS A 233 21.46 -4.20 17.60
C HIS A 233 20.13 -4.94 17.64
N SER A 234 19.90 -5.83 16.69
CA SER A 234 18.72 -6.72 16.72
C SER A 234 18.70 -7.66 17.93
N LYS A 235 19.85 -7.85 18.60
CA LYS A 235 19.97 -8.57 19.88
C LYS A 235 19.32 -7.88 21.09
N GLN A 236 18.90 -6.65 20.97
CA GLN A 236 18.27 -5.89 22.06
C GLN A 236 16.75 -5.99 22.06
N LEU A 237 16.21 -6.78 21.14
CA LEU A 237 14.82 -7.21 21.09
C LEU A 237 14.68 -8.56 21.78
#